data_c0cddfa0cf4f201d2362399c4d5694f1
#
_entry.id   c0cddfa0cf4f201d2362399c4d5694f1
#
_cell.length_a   1.000
_cell.length_b   1.000
_cell.length_c   1.000
_cell.angle_alpha   90.00
_cell.angle_beta   90.00
_cell.angle_gamma   90.00
#
_symmetry.space_group_name_H-M   'P 1'
#
loop_
_entity.id
_entity.type
_entity.pdbx_description
1 polymer ?
#
loop_
_entity_poly.entity_id
_entity_poly.type
_entity_poly.pdbx_seq_one_letter_code
_entity_poly.pdbx_strand_id
1 'polypeptide(L)' 'MSTSEWPSLLELDRLRCEVEAVREALEAVEAERRAAAVAAVRAGKGKRPVAMAAGVTRQTLDRWLGVWQRTS' A
#
# COMPACT_ATOMS: atom_id res chain seq x y z
N MET A 1 40.18 -9.41 2.60
CA MET A 1 39.73 -9.10 2.66
C MET A 1 38.80 -8.50 3.04
N SER A 2 38.92 -7.91 3.45
CA SER A 2 37.97 -7.13 4.16
C SER A 2 36.98 -6.45 3.26
N THR A 3 37.28 -6.29 2.02
CA THR A 3 36.34 -5.65 1.08
C THR A 3 35.06 -6.44 0.92
N SER A 4 35.12 -7.74 1.18
CA SER A 4 33.91 -8.57 1.08
C SER A 4 32.97 -8.33 2.24
N GLU A 5 33.43 -7.70 3.31
CA GLU A 5 32.62 -7.44 4.47
C GLU A 5 31.82 -6.14 4.36
N TRP A 6 32.20 -5.30 3.42
CA TRP A 6 31.56 -3.98 3.29
C TRP A 6 31.03 -3.82 1.89
N PRO A 7 29.75 -3.55 1.76
CA PRO A 7 29.22 -3.29 0.42
C PRO A 7 29.86 -2.03 -0.16
N SER A 8 30.06 -2.01 -1.44
CA SER A 8 30.57 -0.84 -2.11
C SER A 8 29.52 0.26 -2.11
N LEU A 9 29.94 1.49 -2.31
CA LEU A 9 29.00 2.58 -2.41
C LEU A 9 28.10 2.43 -3.61
N LEU A 10 28.62 1.87 -4.71
CA LEU A 10 27.78 1.61 -5.87
C LEU A 10 26.71 0.59 -5.55
N GLU A 11 27.07 -0.43 -4.80
CA GLU A 11 26.11 -1.45 -4.44
C GLU A 11 25.03 -0.90 -3.53
N LEU A 12 25.40 -0.05 -2.57
CA LEU A 12 24.44 0.57 -1.69
C LEU A 12 23.49 1.48 -2.49
N ASP A 13 24.02 2.22 -3.44
CA ASP A 13 23.20 3.09 -4.26
C ASP A 13 22.22 2.28 -5.09
N ARG A 14 22.66 1.17 -5.66
CA ARG A 14 21.78 0.31 -6.43
C ARG A 14 20.65 -0.25 -5.57
N LEU A 15 21.00 -0.69 -4.36
CA LEU A 15 19.99 -1.24 -3.46
C LEU A 15 19.01 -0.16 -3.00
N ARG A 16 19.50 1.05 -2.78
CA ARG A 16 18.61 2.16 -2.43
C ARG A 16 17.61 2.42 -3.54
N CYS A 17 18.07 2.39 -4.78
CA CYS A 17 17.18 2.61 -5.90
C CYS A 17 16.14 1.50 -6.01
N GLU A 18 16.56 0.25 -5.75
CA GLU A 18 15.62 -0.87 -5.76
C GLU A 18 14.56 -0.72 -4.68
N VAL A 19 14.98 -0.32 -3.48
CA VAL A 19 14.03 -0.10 -2.39
C VAL A 19 13.02 0.97 -2.77
N GLU A 20 13.49 2.05 -3.36
CA GLU A 20 12.59 3.14 -3.75
C GLU A 20 11.62 2.69 -4.82
N ALA A 21 12.09 1.90 -5.78
CA ALA A 21 11.22 1.41 -6.85
C ALA A 21 10.15 0.48 -6.30
N VAL A 22 10.53 -0.42 -5.39
CA VAL A 22 9.57 -1.34 -4.77
C VAL A 22 8.57 -0.56 -3.92
N ARG A 23 9.05 0.45 -3.22
CA ARG A 23 8.17 1.28 -2.38
C ARG A 23 7.14 2.01 -3.21
N GLU A 24 7.56 2.55 -4.35
CA GLU A 24 6.63 3.22 -5.26
C GLU A 24 5.60 2.25 -5.83
N ALA A 25 6.05 1.06 -6.21
CA ALA A 25 5.14 0.05 -6.72
C ALA A 25 4.13 -0.37 -5.66
N LEU A 26 4.59 -0.51 -4.41
CA LEU A 26 3.70 -0.86 -3.31
C LEU A 26 2.67 0.23 -3.08
N GLU A 27 3.10 1.49 -3.09
CA GLU A 27 2.17 2.60 -2.90
C GLU A 27 1.10 2.62 -3.97
N ALA A 28 1.48 2.34 -5.22
CA ALA A 28 0.52 2.32 -6.31
C ALA A 28 -0.52 1.23 -6.12
N VAL A 29 -0.07 0.02 -5.77
CA VAL A 29 -0.99 -1.08 -5.55
C VAL A 29 -1.86 -0.84 -4.32
N GLU A 30 -1.30 -0.25 -3.27
CA GLU A 30 -2.09 0.08 -2.09
C GLU A 30 -3.18 1.10 -2.40
N ALA A 31 -2.86 2.07 -3.25
CA ALA A 31 -3.86 3.04 -3.67
C ALA A 31 -4.98 2.38 -4.45
N GLU A 32 -4.62 1.43 -5.32
CA GLU A 32 -5.62 0.68 -6.07
C GLU A 32 -6.50 -0.14 -5.14
N ARG A 33 -5.89 -0.79 -4.14
CA ARG A 33 -6.66 -1.58 -3.19
C ARG A 33 -7.65 -0.71 -2.44
N ARG A 34 -7.21 0.45 -1.99
CA ARG A 34 -8.09 1.36 -1.26
C ARG A 34 -9.23 1.84 -2.14
N ALA A 35 -8.93 2.24 -3.36
CA ALA A 35 -9.96 2.72 -4.27
C ALA A 35 -10.96 1.63 -4.59
N ALA A 36 -10.48 0.41 -4.81
CA ALA A 36 -11.37 -0.71 -5.11
C ALA A 36 -12.27 -1.04 -3.93
N ALA A 37 -11.73 -0.98 -2.71
CA ALA A 37 -12.52 -1.25 -1.52
C ALA A 37 -13.62 -0.20 -1.33
N VAL A 38 -13.27 1.06 -1.49
CA VAL A 38 -14.26 2.14 -1.38
C VAL A 38 -15.34 1.99 -2.44
N ALA A 39 -14.94 1.69 -3.67
CA ALA A 39 -15.89 1.51 -4.76
C ALA A 39 -16.83 0.34 -4.48
N ALA A 40 -16.32 -0.75 -3.91
CA ALA A 40 -17.14 -1.90 -3.60
C ALA A 40 -18.20 -1.56 -2.56
N VAL A 41 -17.82 -0.81 -1.52
CA VAL A 41 -18.80 -0.41 -0.50
C VAL A 41 -19.84 0.51 -1.10
N ARG A 42 -19.43 1.44 -1.95
CA ARG A 42 -20.37 2.34 -2.59
C ARG A 42 -21.33 1.61 -3.52
N ALA A 43 -20.89 0.49 -4.07
CA ALA A 43 -21.74 -0.32 -4.94
C ALA A 43 -22.72 -1.19 -4.15
N GLY A 44 -22.71 -1.09 -2.83
CA GLY A 44 -23.65 -1.80 -1.99
C GLY A 44 -23.12 -3.06 -1.32
N LYS A 45 -21.83 -3.34 -1.48
CA LYS A 45 -21.26 -4.48 -0.80
C LYS A 45 -21.14 -4.19 0.69
N GLY A 46 -21.28 -5.23 1.51
CA GLY A 46 -21.16 -5.05 2.95
C GLY A 46 -19.73 -4.72 3.34
N LYS A 47 -19.58 -3.94 4.41
CA LYS A 47 -18.24 -3.56 4.86
C LYS A 47 -17.41 -4.75 5.31
N ARG A 48 -18.04 -5.73 5.97
CA ARG A 48 -17.30 -6.88 6.48
C ARG A 48 -16.68 -7.70 5.36
N PRO A 49 -17.43 -8.12 4.34
CA PRO A 49 -16.81 -8.88 3.26
C PRO A 49 -15.78 -8.06 2.48
N VAL A 50 -15.99 -6.75 2.33
CA VAL A 50 -15.01 -5.92 1.63
C VAL A 50 -13.72 -5.83 2.44
N ALA A 51 -13.82 -5.62 3.75
CA ALA A 51 -12.63 -5.55 4.59
C ALA A 51 -11.87 -6.88 4.56
N MET A 52 -12.58 -7.99 4.60
CA MET A 52 -11.93 -9.29 4.54
C MET A 52 -11.24 -9.52 3.21
N ALA A 53 -11.91 -9.18 2.13
CA ALA A 53 -11.33 -9.36 0.80
C ALA A 53 -10.12 -8.46 0.58
N ALA A 54 -10.15 -7.25 1.13
CA ALA A 54 -9.04 -6.31 1.00
C ALA A 54 -7.91 -6.62 1.95
N GLY A 55 -8.13 -7.50 2.92
CA GLY A 55 -7.09 -7.85 3.88
C GLY A 55 -6.85 -6.77 4.92
N VAL A 56 -7.85 -6.00 5.27
CA VAL A 56 -7.73 -4.94 6.25
C VAL A 56 -8.80 -5.10 7.31
N THR A 57 -8.62 -4.37 8.43
CA THR A 57 -9.62 -4.37 9.48
C THR A 57 -10.78 -3.47 9.06
N ARG A 58 -11.93 -3.68 9.71
CA ARG A 58 -13.06 -2.80 9.48
C ARG A 58 -12.74 -1.37 9.85
N GLN A 59 -11.94 -1.19 10.90
CA GLN A 59 -11.54 0.14 11.32
C GLN A 59 -10.74 0.87 10.23
N THR A 60 -9.83 0.15 9.58
CA THR A 60 -9.08 0.74 8.48
C THR A 60 -10.00 1.09 7.32
N LEU A 61 -10.94 0.20 7.01
CA LEU A 61 -11.90 0.45 5.94
C LEU A 61 -12.74 1.69 6.26
N ASP A 62 -13.21 1.81 7.50
CA ASP A 62 -13.99 2.96 7.91
C ASP A 62 -13.19 4.24 7.78
N ARG A 63 -11.89 4.19 8.06
CA ARG A 63 -11.03 5.35 7.89
C ARG A 63 -10.95 5.76 6.42
N TRP A 64 -10.80 4.80 5.54
CA TRP A 64 -10.77 5.10 4.11
C TRP A 64 -12.07 5.74 3.65
N LEU A 65 -13.18 5.20 4.11
CA LEU A 65 -14.50 5.74 3.75
C LEU A 65 -14.71 7.14 4.32
N GLY A 66 -14.24 7.35 5.55
CA GLY A 66 -14.37 8.66 6.19
C GLY A 66 -13.59 9.73 5.47
N VAL A 67 -12.36 9.41 5.06
CA VAL A 67 -11.55 10.36 4.31
C VAL A 67 -12.23 10.70 2.99
N TRP A 68 -12.75 9.68 2.32
CA TRP A 68 -13.43 9.90 1.06
C TRP A 68 -14.65 10.78 1.23
N GLN A 69 -15.42 10.55 2.29
CA GLN A 69 -16.63 11.33 2.53
C GLN A 69 -16.33 12.79 2.82
N ARG A 70 -15.19 13.05 3.48
CA ARG A 70 -14.82 14.43 3.77
C ARG A 70 -14.50 15.22 2.52
N THR A 71 -13.95 14.57 1.53
CA THR A 71 -13.56 15.27 0.32
C THR A 71 -14.73 15.48 -0.62
N SER A 72 -15.80 14.78 -0.40
CA SER A 72 -16.98 14.94 -1.24
C SER A 72 -17.95 15.92 -0.62
#